data_f7c862e2b9e6aa33187d965189b8a963
#
_entry.id   f7c862e2b9e6aa33187d965189b8a963
#
_cell.length_a   1.000
_cell.length_b   1.000
_cell.length_c   1.000
_cell.angle_alpha   90.00
_cell.angle_beta   90.00
_cell.angle_gamma   90.00
#
_symmetry.space_group_name_H-M   'P 1'
#
loop_
_entity.id
_entity.type
_entity.pdbx_description
1 polymer ?
#
loop_
_entity_poly.entity_id
_entity_poly.type
_entity_poly.pdbx_seq_one_letter_code
_entity_poly.pdbx_strand_id
1 'polypeptide(L)'
;MEIRREDGTLLIEELGNGLRKVTALNAARDAYRSRGFCTTTYPVELIEMFLDRAGVAAVCEVIGRDGDSIMDSIRDLTSAYVDAEKMTGKRILDFGCGGGASTVILAKLFPDSQVIGVELMEEKLQMGRARAAHHGLRNIQFLASPDGSHLPRDLGTFHFVYLFAVYEHLLPDERPVIMKLVWQHLEPEGIVFVDATPHRYFPIDLHSTHLPLINYLPDRAAHWAARKFASGGDVNRSPVWSDHLRGGIRGATEKSILRSITSNEDSIPVLLEPSQRGLKDRCDYWHSRLSHRSHKLLKGAAKMVLKTVYGLTGTVLTPNLSIAIQKQVPVKR
;
A
#
# COMPACT_ATOMS: atom_id res chain seq x y z
N MET A 1 8.44 -31.10 -3.38
CA MET A 1 7.35 -31.17 -4.37
C MET A 1 7.66 -30.18 -5.49
N GLU A 2 7.36 -30.55 -6.73
CA GLU A 2 7.60 -29.69 -7.91
C GLU A 2 6.26 -29.47 -8.62
N ILE A 3 5.94 -28.22 -8.92
CA ILE A 3 4.73 -27.82 -9.65
C ILE A 3 5.17 -27.09 -10.92
N ARG A 4 4.79 -27.63 -12.08
CA ARG A 4 5.09 -27.04 -13.39
C ARG A 4 3.90 -26.26 -13.93
N ARG A 5 4.16 -25.08 -14.48
CA ARG A 5 3.20 -24.21 -15.18
C ARG A 5 3.84 -23.75 -16.49
N GLU A 6 3.08 -23.15 -17.37
CA GLU A 6 3.58 -22.60 -18.65
C GLU A 6 4.63 -21.50 -18.47
N ASP A 7 4.48 -20.72 -17.39
CA ASP A 7 5.34 -19.58 -17.04
C ASP A 7 6.56 -19.94 -16.16
N GLY A 8 6.75 -21.24 -15.83
CA GLY A 8 7.89 -21.70 -15.04
C GLY A 8 7.61 -22.90 -14.14
N THR A 9 8.49 -23.11 -13.18
CA THR A 9 8.40 -24.21 -12.21
C THR A 9 8.51 -23.70 -10.79
N LEU A 10 7.65 -24.17 -9.90
CA LEU A 10 7.73 -23.91 -8.47
C LEU A 10 8.23 -25.16 -7.74
N LEU A 11 9.29 -24.99 -6.95
CA LEU A 11 9.82 -26.02 -6.06
C LEU A 11 9.42 -25.69 -4.62
N ILE A 12 8.81 -26.64 -3.92
CA ILE A 12 8.43 -26.55 -2.51
C ILE A 12 9.21 -27.60 -1.72
N GLU A 13 10.02 -27.14 -0.77
CA GLU A 13 10.87 -27.95 0.11
C GLU A 13 10.39 -27.78 1.56
N GLU A 14 10.13 -28.89 2.25
CA GLU A 14 9.82 -28.88 3.69
C GLU A 14 11.11 -28.69 4.48
N LEU A 15 11.12 -27.68 5.35
CA LEU A 15 12.26 -27.35 6.23
C LEU A 15 12.08 -27.84 7.67
N GLY A 16 10.94 -28.46 7.98
CA GLY A 16 10.57 -28.88 9.33
C GLY A 16 9.71 -27.84 10.06
N ASN A 17 9.03 -28.25 11.12
CA ASN A 17 8.14 -27.42 11.95
C ASN A 17 7.05 -26.66 11.15
N GLY A 18 6.56 -27.25 10.06
CA GLY A 18 5.57 -26.62 9.18
C GLY A 18 6.12 -25.50 8.29
N LEU A 19 7.43 -25.21 8.35
CA LEU A 19 8.08 -24.22 7.50
C LEU A 19 8.43 -24.82 6.14
N ARG A 20 8.15 -24.09 5.08
CA ARG A 20 8.44 -24.45 3.69
C ARG A 20 9.29 -23.40 3.02
N LYS A 21 10.21 -23.84 2.18
CA LYS A 21 10.90 -22.98 1.22
C LYS A 21 10.25 -23.15 -0.14
N VAL A 22 9.85 -22.03 -0.71
CA VAL A 22 9.25 -21.96 -2.04
C VAL A 22 10.24 -21.27 -2.97
N THR A 23 10.61 -21.93 -4.08
CA THR A 23 11.59 -21.42 -5.04
C THR A 23 10.99 -21.37 -6.43
N ALA A 24 11.01 -20.22 -7.06
CA ALA A 24 10.60 -20.03 -8.45
C ALA A 24 11.79 -20.26 -9.39
N LEU A 25 11.65 -21.24 -10.29
CA LEU A 25 12.64 -21.64 -11.28
C LEU A 25 12.13 -21.33 -12.68
N ASN A 26 13.05 -20.91 -13.57
CA ASN A 26 12.77 -20.69 -15.00
C ASN A 26 11.61 -19.72 -15.28
N ALA A 27 11.20 -18.95 -14.30
CA ALA A 27 10.21 -17.91 -14.49
C ALA A 27 10.79 -16.77 -15.34
N ALA A 28 9.99 -16.20 -16.23
CA ALA A 28 10.33 -14.96 -16.91
C ALA A 28 10.51 -13.87 -15.84
N ARG A 29 11.74 -13.57 -15.49
CA ARG A 29 12.06 -12.60 -14.43
C ARG A 29 11.78 -11.21 -14.95
N ASP A 30 10.74 -10.60 -14.45
CA ASP A 30 10.70 -9.15 -14.40
C ASP A 30 11.76 -8.72 -13.39
N ALA A 31 12.83 -8.07 -13.85
CA ALA A 31 14.11 -7.88 -13.13
C ALA A 31 13.94 -7.15 -11.77
N TYR A 32 12.76 -6.64 -11.47
CA TYR A 32 12.46 -5.83 -10.27
C TYR A 32 11.54 -6.49 -9.24
N ARG A 33 10.80 -7.56 -9.57
CA ARG A 33 9.72 -8.08 -8.71
C ARG A 33 9.89 -9.52 -8.23
N SER A 34 10.82 -10.28 -8.76
CA SER A 34 10.92 -11.69 -8.38
C SER A 34 11.95 -11.92 -7.28
N ARG A 35 11.48 -12.07 -6.05
CA ARG A 35 12.24 -12.87 -5.08
C ARG A 35 12.28 -14.29 -5.65
N GLY A 36 13.46 -14.79 -6.00
CA GLY A 36 13.61 -16.15 -6.53
C GLY A 36 13.20 -17.25 -5.55
N PHE A 37 13.04 -16.91 -4.26
CA PHE A 37 12.55 -17.80 -3.22
C PHE A 37 11.95 -17.03 -2.04
N CYS A 38 11.10 -17.71 -1.27
CA CYS A 38 10.58 -17.25 0.02
C CYS A 38 10.45 -18.43 0.99
N THR A 39 10.29 -18.14 2.27
CA THR A 39 9.91 -19.13 3.29
C THR A 39 8.52 -18.81 3.82
N THR A 40 7.73 -19.82 4.12
CA THR A 40 6.36 -19.66 4.59
C THR A 40 5.90 -20.86 5.43
N THR A 41 4.93 -20.62 6.30
CA THR A 41 4.18 -21.68 6.99
C THR A 41 2.90 -22.07 6.25
N TYR A 42 2.59 -21.43 5.12
CA TYR A 42 1.40 -21.75 4.35
C TYR A 42 1.41 -23.20 3.87
N PRO A 43 0.28 -23.93 3.96
CA PRO A 43 0.14 -25.26 3.40
C PRO A 43 0.22 -25.21 1.86
N VAL A 44 0.49 -26.35 1.26
CA VAL A 44 0.70 -26.46 -0.19
C VAL A 44 -0.50 -25.93 -0.97
N GLU A 45 -1.71 -26.24 -0.53
CA GLU A 45 -2.96 -25.84 -1.16
C GLU A 45 -3.11 -24.30 -1.23
N LEU A 46 -2.63 -23.61 -0.20
CA LEU A 46 -2.64 -22.13 -0.18
C LEU A 46 -1.54 -21.55 -1.07
N ILE A 47 -0.38 -22.19 -1.11
CA ILE A 47 0.70 -21.81 -2.03
C ILE A 47 0.24 -22.00 -3.49
N GLU A 48 -0.44 -23.09 -3.81
CA GLU A 48 -1.03 -23.33 -5.14
C GLU A 48 -2.09 -22.29 -5.50
N MET A 49 -2.96 -21.95 -4.56
CA MET A 49 -3.93 -20.84 -4.78
C MET A 49 -3.23 -19.53 -5.15
N PHE A 50 -2.14 -19.18 -4.48
CA PHE A 50 -1.36 -18.00 -4.80
C PHE A 50 -0.63 -18.12 -6.14
N LEU A 51 -0.10 -19.31 -6.45
CA LEU A 51 0.55 -19.60 -7.73
C LEU A 51 -0.42 -19.41 -8.90
N ASP A 52 -1.62 -19.96 -8.80
CA ASP A 52 -2.64 -19.90 -9.87
C ASP A 52 -3.12 -18.45 -10.13
N ARG A 53 -3.00 -17.57 -9.13
CA ARG A 53 -3.40 -16.15 -9.25
C ARG A 53 -2.26 -15.22 -9.67
N ALA A 54 -1.06 -15.51 -9.24
CA ALA A 54 0.08 -14.61 -9.41
C ALA A 54 1.09 -15.06 -10.48
N GLY A 55 1.04 -16.35 -10.85
CA GLY A 55 2.08 -16.97 -11.67
C GLY A 55 3.36 -17.26 -10.91
N VAL A 56 4.25 -18.04 -11.53
CA VAL A 56 5.52 -18.50 -10.92
C VAL A 56 6.43 -17.34 -10.56
N ALA A 57 6.49 -16.30 -11.41
CA ALA A 57 7.37 -15.16 -11.20
C ALA A 57 7.03 -14.33 -9.96
N ALA A 58 5.75 -14.21 -9.60
CA ALA A 58 5.27 -13.32 -8.54
C ALA A 58 4.82 -14.03 -7.26
N VAL A 59 4.69 -15.36 -7.25
CA VAL A 59 4.12 -16.11 -6.12
C VAL A 59 4.89 -15.87 -4.82
N CYS A 60 6.23 -15.83 -4.85
CA CYS A 60 7.04 -15.58 -3.65
C CYS A 60 6.86 -14.17 -3.10
N GLU A 61 6.62 -13.18 -3.96
CA GLU A 61 6.28 -11.82 -3.52
C GLU A 61 4.91 -11.82 -2.85
N VAL A 62 3.91 -12.44 -3.47
CA VAL A 62 2.55 -12.54 -2.92
C VAL A 62 2.54 -13.24 -1.56
N ILE A 63 3.27 -14.34 -1.43
CA ILE A 63 3.44 -15.06 -0.16
C ILE A 63 4.06 -14.15 0.90
N GLY A 64 5.10 -13.41 0.55
CA GLY A 64 5.85 -12.57 1.49
C GLY A 64 5.17 -11.26 1.90
N ARG A 65 4.02 -10.90 1.31
CA ARG A 65 3.34 -9.62 1.58
C ARG A 65 2.77 -9.49 2.99
N ASP A 66 2.50 -10.57 3.70
CA ASP A 66 2.09 -10.55 5.10
C ASP A 66 3.21 -10.95 6.09
N GLY A 67 4.45 -10.87 5.63
CA GLY A 67 5.64 -11.11 6.43
C GLY A 67 6.03 -9.95 7.35
N ASP A 68 6.99 -10.25 8.23
CA ASP A 68 7.41 -9.35 9.33
C ASP A 68 7.85 -7.95 8.85
N SER A 69 8.55 -7.86 7.72
CA SER A 69 9.04 -6.55 7.22
C SER A 69 7.91 -5.60 6.82
N ILE A 70 6.81 -6.14 6.30
CA ILE A 70 5.61 -5.34 5.96
C ILE A 70 4.84 -5.03 7.25
N MET A 71 4.75 -5.99 8.16
CA MET A 71 4.14 -5.78 9.48
C MET A 71 4.86 -4.69 10.26
N ASP A 72 6.19 -4.67 10.28
CA ASP A 72 6.98 -3.60 10.90
C ASP A 72 6.71 -2.25 10.24
N SER A 73 6.60 -2.22 8.91
CA SER A 73 6.28 -1.00 8.16
C SER A 73 4.92 -0.41 8.54
N ILE A 74 3.89 -1.26 8.65
CA ILE A 74 2.53 -0.84 9.06
C ILE A 74 2.50 -0.41 10.53
N ARG A 75 3.20 -1.15 11.39
CA ARG A 75 3.35 -0.80 12.81
C ARG A 75 4.04 0.56 12.97
N ASP A 76 5.13 0.79 12.24
CA ASP A 76 5.89 2.03 12.29
C ASP A 76 5.07 3.22 11.79
N LEU A 77 4.30 3.03 10.70
CA LEU A 77 3.40 4.06 10.20
C LEU A 77 2.36 4.44 11.26
N THR A 78 1.64 3.45 11.77
CA THR A 78 0.57 3.70 12.73
C THR A 78 1.12 4.34 14.02
N SER A 79 2.18 3.77 14.58
CA SER A 79 2.76 4.24 15.85
C SER A 79 3.50 5.58 15.75
N ALA A 80 3.73 6.10 14.55
CA ALA A 80 4.26 7.46 14.37
C ALA A 80 3.20 8.54 14.68
N TYR A 81 1.91 8.21 14.53
CA TYR A 81 0.79 9.15 14.67
C TYR A 81 -0.17 8.81 15.80
N VAL A 82 -0.30 7.54 16.13
CA VAL A 82 -1.33 7.04 17.08
C VAL A 82 -0.69 6.10 18.09
N ASP A 83 -1.00 6.31 19.37
CA ASP A 83 -0.64 5.36 20.42
C ASP A 83 -1.41 4.05 20.27
N ALA A 84 -0.75 2.91 20.53
CA ALA A 84 -1.35 1.59 20.36
C ALA A 84 -2.64 1.41 21.17
N GLU A 85 -2.73 2.01 22.36
CA GLU A 85 -3.91 1.98 23.23
C GLU A 85 -5.15 2.59 22.56
N LYS A 86 -4.96 3.62 21.73
CA LYS A 86 -6.04 4.28 20.99
C LYS A 86 -6.61 3.41 19.87
N MET A 87 -5.90 2.36 19.49
CA MET A 87 -6.35 1.39 18.48
C MET A 87 -7.30 0.33 19.06
N THR A 88 -7.26 0.09 20.38
CA THR A 88 -8.03 -0.95 21.06
C THR A 88 -9.54 -0.73 20.94
N GLY A 89 -10.29 -1.76 20.56
CA GLY A 89 -11.74 -1.73 20.42
C GLY A 89 -12.25 -0.91 19.23
N LYS A 90 -11.34 -0.55 18.29
CA LYS A 90 -11.69 0.30 17.17
C LYS A 90 -12.10 -0.51 15.93
N ARG A 91 -12.80 0.15 15.01
CA ARG A 91 -13.08 -0.37 13.67
C ARG A 91 -12.08 0.20 12.69
N ILE A 92 -11.45 -0.68 11.94
CA ILE A 92 -10.38 -0.37 10.98
C ILE A 92 -10.83 -0.85 9.59
N LEU A 93 -10.74 0.02 8.61
CA LEU A 93 -10.96 -0.30 7.20
C LEU A 93 -9.63 -0.39 6.46
N ASP A 94 -9.39 -1.50 5.78
CA ASP A 94 -8.35 -1.66 4.78
C ASP A 94 -9.00 -1.54 3.39
N PHE A 95 -8.92 -0.36 2.81
CA PHE A 95 -9.58 -0.04 1.55
C PHE A 95 -8.70 -0.45 0.37
N GLY A 96 -9.25 -1.24 -0.55
CA GLY A 96 -8.49 -1.82 -1.67
C GLY A 96 -7.51 -2.89 -1.18
N CYS A 97 -7.94 -3.75 -0.27
CA CYS A 97 -7.09 -4.71 0.46
C CYS A 97 -6.42 -5.77 -0.42
N GLY A 98 -6.77 -5.86 -1.71
CA GLY A 98 -6.22 -6.86 -2.62
C GLY A 98 -6.36 -8.28 -2.08
N GLY A 99 -5.27 -9.05 -2.06
CA GLY A 99 -5.21 -10.42 -1.50
C GLY A 99 -5.19 -10.49 0.03
N GLY A 100 -5.56 -9.41 0.74
CA GLY A 100 -5.80 -9.38 2.18
C GLY A 100 -4.54 -9.40 3.06
N ALA A 101 -3.36 -9.21 2.52
CA ALA A 101 -2.12 -9.27 3.29
C ALA A 101 -2.03 -8.16 4.35
N SER A 102 -2.30 -6.91 3.96
CA SER A 102 -2.36 -5.76 4.87
C SER A 102 -3.47 -5.91 5.91
N THR A 103 -4.63 -6.43 5.51
CA THR A 103 -5.76 -6.69 6.42
C THR A 103 -5.40 -7.70 7.50
N VAL A 104 -4.72 -8.80 7.10
CA VAL A 104 -4.20 -9.81 8.03
C VAL A 104 -3.17 -9.21 8.99
N ILE A 105 -2.27 -8.38 8.49
CA ILE A 105 -1.29 -7.68 9.33
C ILE A 105 -2.00 -6.75 10.34
N LEU A 106 -2.96 -5.95 9.90
CA LEU A 106 -3.72 -5.07 10.78
C LEU A 106 -4.45 -5.86 11.87
N ALA A 107 -5.07 -7.01 11.51
CA ALA A 107 -5.75 -7.86 12.47
C ALA A 107 -4.80 -8.50 13.49
N LYS A 108 -3.58 -8.84 13.09
CA LYS A 108 -2.51 -9.33 14.00
C LYS A 108 -1.98 -8.23 14.93
N LEU A 109 -1.79 -7.02 14.40
CA LEU A 109 -1.26 -5.88 15.16
C LEU A 109 -2.28 -5.34 16.17
N PHE A 110 -3.58 -5.44 15.87
CA PHE A 110 -4.66 -4.89 16.68
C PHE A 110 -5.71 -5.97 16.99
N PRO A 111 -5.37 -6.97 17.82
CA PRO A 111 -6.22 -8.14 18.05
C PRO A 111 -7.58 -7.79 18.68
N ASP A 112 -7.66 -6.70 19.44
CA ASP A 112 -8.89 -6.24 20.09
C ASP A 112 -9.73 -5.31 19.18
N SER A 113 -9.30 -5.07 17.95
CA SER A 113 -10.00 -4.22 16.98
C SER A 113 -10.67 -5.06 15.91
N GLN A 114 -11.75 -4.56 15.32
CA GLN A 114 -12.41 -5.16 14.18
C GLN A 114 -11.79 -4.63 12.88
N VAL A 115 -11.23 -5.50 12.05
CA VAL A 115 -10.61 -5.12 10.77
C VAL A 115 -11.47 -5.60 9.61
N ILE A 116 -11.83 -4.68 8.70
CA ILE A 116 -12.60 -4.98 7.51
C ILE A 116 -11.75 -4.66 6.27
N GLY A 117 -11.50 -5.66 5.44
CA GLY A 117 -10.89 -5.50 4.12
C GLY A 117 -11.95 -5.37 3.04
N VAL A 118 -11.84 -4.36 2.18
CA VAL A 118 -12.75 -4.13 1.05
C VAL A 118 -11.97 -4.17 -0.26
N GLU A 119 -12.44 -4.94 -1.24
CA GLU A 119 -11.83 -5.11 -2.56
C GLU A 119 -12.93 -5.33 -3.61
N LEU A 120 -12.65 -5.03 -4.86
CA LEU A 120 -13.56 -5.24 -6.00
C LEU A 120 -13.62 -6.70 -6.45
N MET A 121 -12.48 -7.35 -6.45
CA MET A 121 -12.31 -8.69 -7.03
C MET A 121 -12.52 -9.77 -5.96
N GLU A 122 -13.61 -10.54 -6.09
CA GLU A 122 -13.94 -11.63 -5.16
C GLU A 122 -12.81 -12.68 -5.06
N GLU A 123 -12.11 -12.94 -6.14
CA GLU A 123 -10.99 -13.88 -6.14
C GLU A 123 -9.84 -13.42 -5.23
N LYS A 124 -9.59 -12.12 -5.16
CA LYS A 124 -8.59 -11.56 -4.23
C LYS A 124 -9.06 -11.69 -2.78
N LEU A 125 -10.35 -11.49 -2.52
CA LEU A 125 -10.93 -11.66 -1.19
C LEU A 125 -10.85 -13.11 -0.70
N GLN A 126 -10.98 -14.09 -1.62
CA GLN A 126 -10.75 -15.51 -1.28
C GLN A 126 -9.33 -15.76 -0.77
N MET A 127 -8.32 -15.13 -1.37
CA MET A 127 -6.94 -15.19 -0.86
C MET A 127 -6.84 -14.61 0.55
N GLY A 128 -7.48 -13.47 0.78
CA GLY A 128 -7.53 -12.83 2.09
C GLY A 128 -8.18 -13.71 3.16
N ARG A 129 -9.32 -14.31 2.84
CA ARG A 129 -10.02 -15.25 3.74
C ARG A 129 -9.15 -16.48 4.06
N ALA A 130 -8.45 -17.03 3.06
CA ALA A 130 -7.56 -18.18 3.24
C ALA A 130 -6.35 -17.81 4.12
N ARG A 131 -5.75 -16.62 3.95
CA ARG A 131 -4.71 -16.10 4.85
C ARG A 131 -5.21 -15.96 6.28
N ALA A 132 -6.37 -15.33 6.48
CA ALA A 132 -6.98 -15.14 7.79
C ALA A 132 -7.27 -16.47 8.49
N ALA A 133 -7.80 -17.43 7.77
CA ALA A 133 -8.06 -18.78 8.27
C ALA A 133 -6.77 -19.49 8.69
N HIS A 134 -5.71 -19.43 7.87
CA HIS A 134 -4.41 -20.00 8.20
C HIS A 134 -3.82 -19.43 9.50
N HIS A 135 -3.98 -18.13 9.73
CA HIS A 135 -3.51 -17.48 10.95
C HIS A 135 -4.50 -17.53 12.13
N GLY A 136 -5.65 -18.19 11.97
CA GLY A 136 -6.66 -18.33 13.03
C GLY A 136 -7.30 -17.00 13.48
N LEU A 137 -7.31 -15.97 12.62
CA LEU A 137 -7.82 -14.65 12.93
C LEU A 137 -9.35 -14.64 12.95
N ARG A 138 -9.95 -14.02 14.00
CA ARG A 138 -11.40 -13.91 14.17
C ARG A 138 -11.93 -12.48 14.14
N ASN A 139 -11.03 -11.52 14.27
CA ASN A 139 -11.32 -10.08 14.29
C ASN A 139 -11.25 -9.44 12.89
N ILE A 140 -11.42 -10.23 11.84
CA ILE A 140 -11.24 -9.82 10.45
C ILE A 140 -12.45 -10.22 9.59
N GLN A 141 -12.82 -9.35 8.64
CA GLN A 141 -13.85 -9.60 7.66
C GLN A 141 -13.42 -9.09 6.28
N PHE A 142 -13.86 -9.77 5.21
CA PHE A 142 -13.61 -9.36 3.83
C PHE A 142 -14.92 -9.18 3.09
N LEU A 143 -15.10 -8.01 2.48
CA LEU A 143 -16.32 -7.59 1.79
C LEU A 143 -16.00 -7.16 0.36
N ALA A 144 -16.81 -7.60 -0.60
CA ALA A 144 -16.70 -7.17 -1.99
C ALA A 144 -17.39 -5.80 -2.18
N SER A 145 -16.70 -4.84 -2.77
CA SER A 145 -17.34 -3.65 -3.33
C SER A 145 -18.11 -4.02 -4.58
N PRO A 146 -19.33 -3.48 -4.77
CA PRO A 146 -20.11 -3.78 -5.97
C PRO A 146 -19.46 -3.25 -7.24
N ASP A 147 -18.76 -2.13 -7.16
CA ASP A 147 -18.01 -1.50 -8.25
C ASP A 147 -16.99 -0.48 -7.73
N GLY A 148 -16.28 0.20 -8.64
CA GLY A 148 -15.26 1.20 -8.31
C GLY A 148 -15.79 2.53 -7.75
N SER A 149 -17.12 2.70 -7.65
CA SER A 149 -17.76 3.95 -7.22
C SER A 149 -18.63 3.79 -5.98
N HIS A 150 -18.86 2.56 -5.53
CA HIS A 150 -19.70 2.25 -4.39
C HIS A 150 -18.99 1.31 -3.42
N LEU A 151 -19.31 1.46 -2.14
CA LEU A 151 -18.87 0.57 -1.07
C LEU A 151 -19.95 -0.47 -0.76
N PRO A 152 -19.60 -1.58 -0.07
CA PRO A 152 -20.59 -2.54 0.40
C PRO A 152 -21.68 -1.86 1.24
N ARG A 153 -22.93 -2.33 1.08
CA ARG A 153 -24.03 -1.84 1.90
C ARG A 153 -23.78 -2.16 3.38
N ASP A 154 -24.26 -1.31 4.27
CA ASP A 154 -24.16 -1.48 5.73
C ASP A 154 -22.72 -1.59 6.27
N LEU A 155 -21.75 -1.01 5.52
CA LEU A 155 -20.34 -1.00 5.92
C LEU A 155 -20.11 -0.31 7.27
N GLY A 156 -20.94 0.69 7.61
CA GLY A 156 -20.83 1.48 8.83
C GLY A 156 -19.66 2.48 8.78
N THR A 157 -19.21 2.94 9.94
CA THR A 157 -18.14 3.93 10.08
C THR A 157 -16.90 3.34 10.73
N PHE A 158 -15.77 4.01 10.55
CA PHE A 158 -14.44 3.54 10.96
C PHE A 158 -13.66 4.63 11.67
N HIS A 159 -12.89 4.24 12.67
CA HIS A 159 -11.97 5.13 13.36
C HIS A 159 -10.69 5.33 12.57
N PHE A 160 -10.27 4.28 11.85
CA PHE A 160 -9.07 4.29 11.04
C PHE A 160 -9.33 3.67 9.67
N VAL A 161 -8.83 4.31 8.62
CA VAL A 161 -8.89 3.81 7.25
C VAL A 161 -7.48 3.77 6.69
N TYR A 162 -7.11 2.65 6.06
CA TYR A 162 -5.82 2.46 5.42
C TYR A 162 -5.99 2.30 3.91
N LEU A 163 -5.17 3.02 3.15
CA LEU A 163 -4.98 2.88 1.70
C LEU A 163 -3.51 2.55 1.45
N PHE A 164 -3.19 1.25 1.37
CA PHE A 164 -1.83 0.78 1.09
C PHE A 164 -1.66 0.51 -0.40
N ALA A 165 -0.88 1.34 -1.11
CA ALA A 165 -0.66 1.23 -2.55
C ALA A 165 -2.00 1.16 -3.33
N VAL A 166 -2.92 2.08 -3.06
CA VAL A 166 -4.25 2.14 -3.68
C VAL A 166 -4.46 3.44 -4.45
N TYR A 167 -4.14 4.58 -3.82
CA TYR A 167 -4.48 5.89 -4.37
C TYR A 167 -3.87 6.15 -5.76
N GLU A 168 -2.67 5.68 -5.99
CA GLU A 168 -1.97 5.79 -7.27
C GLU A 168 -2.65 5.05 -8.42
N HIS A 169 -3.38 3.98 -8.10
CA HIS A 169 -4.10 3.17 -9.09
C HIS A 169 -5.49 3.71 -9.43
N LEU A 170 -5.98 4.69 -8.67
CA LEU A 170 -7.22 5.39 -9.00
C LEU A 170 -6.97 6.38 -10.14
N LEU A 171 -7.86 6.38 -11.15
CA LEU A 171 -7.83 7.38 -12.20
C LEU A 171 -8.13 8.77 -11.63
N PRO A 172 -7.68 9.85 -12.29
CA PRO A 172 -7.85 11.21 -11.78
C PRO A 172 -9.30 11.60 -11.45
N ASP A 173 -10.27 11.09 -12.21
CA ASP A 173 -11.71 11.31 -12.02
C ASP A 173 -12.32 10.43 -10.92
N GLU A 174 -11.74 9.28 -10.64
CA GLU A 174 -12.16 8.38 -9.55
C GLU A 174 -11.69 8.86 -8.17
N ARG A 175 -10.53 9.52 -8.11
CA ARG A 175 -9.93 9.95 -6.83
C ARG A 175 -10.89 10.77 -5.95
N PRO A 176 -11.56 11.83 -6.44
CA PRO A 176 -12.50 12.58 -5.62
C PRO A 176 -13.75 11.76 -5.21
N VAL A 177 -14.20 10.84 -6.06
CA VAL A 177 -15.35 9.96 -5.74
C VAL A 177 -14.98 9.03 -4.59
N ILE A 178 -13.87 8.30 -4.72
CA ILE A 178 -13.42 7.34 -3.73
C ILE A 178 -13.03 8.02 -2.41
N MET A 179 -12.27 9.11 -2.47
CA MET A 179 -11.86 9.81 -1.25
C MET A 179 -13.06 10.40 -0.51
N LYS A 180 -14.10 10.84 -1.22
CA LYS A 180 -15.36 11.27 -0.60
C LYS A 180 -16.06 10.10 0.11
N LEU A 181 -16.14 8.92 -0.53
CA LEU A 181 -16.72 7.73 0.09
C LEU A 181 -15.95 7.32 1.36
N VAL A 182 -14.62 7.25 1.29
CA VAL A 182 -13.76 6.97 2.44
C VAL A 182 -14.03 7.98 3.57
N TRP A 183 -14.11 9.27 3.23
CA TRP A 183 -14.33 10.34 4.19
C TRP A 183 -15.70 10.29 4.86
N GLN A 184 -16.73 9.89 4.14
CA GLN A 184 -18.09 9.72 4.68
C GLN A 184 -18.16 8.59 5.70
N HIS A 185 -17.39 7.51 5.50
CA HIS A 185 -17.30 6.37 6.42
C HIS A 185 -16.29 6.56 7.55
N LEU A 186 -15.58 7.68 7.58
CA LEU A 186 -14.64 8.00 8.66
C LEU A 186 -15.38 8.69 9.80
N GLU A 187 -15.19 8.20 11.03
CA GLU A 187 -15.70 8.82 12.25
C GLU A 187 -15.12 10.23 12.45
N PRO A 188 -15.81 11.11 13.20
CA PRO A 188 -15.19 12.33 13.73
C PRO A 188 -13.88 12.00 14.45
N GLU A 189 -12.83 12.82 14.24
CA GLU A 189 -11.46 12.63 14.74
C GLU A 189 -10.78 11.34 14.24
N GLY A 190 -11.43 10.59 13.35
CA GLY A 190 -10.83 9.43 12.69
C GLY A 190 -9.67 9.80 11.77
N ILE A 191 -8.84 8.82 11.41
CA ILE A 191 -7.62 9.05 10.63
C ILE A 191 -7.61 8.15 9.39
N VAL A 192 -7.32 8.76 8.24
CA VAL A 192 -6.98 8.05 6.99
C VAL A 192 -5.46 8.00 6.87
N PHE A 193 -4.91 6.80 6.75
CA PHE A 193 -3.52 6.55 6.39
C PHE A 193 -3.41 6.27 4.90
N VAL A 194 -2.53 6.98 4.21
CA VAL A 194 -2.16 6.70 2.81
C VAL A 194 -0.68 6.37 2.78
N ASP A 195 -0.34 5.16 2.37
CA ASP A 195 1.04 4.67 2.35
C ASP A 195 1.37 4.01 1.01
N ALA A 196 2.68 3.95 0.72
CA ALA A 196 3.25 3.35 -0.49
C ALA A 196 2.83 4.02 -1.82
N THR A 197 2.07 5.10 -1.80
CA THR A 197 1.72 5.87 -3.00
C THR A 197 2.94 6.64 -3.53
N PRO A 198 3.37 6.47 -4.79
CA PRO A 198 4.51 7.20 -5.37
C PRO A 198 4.33 8.72 -5.27
N HIS A 199 5.41 9.42 -4.91
CA HIS A 199 5.36 10.88 -4.87
C HIS A 199 5.47 11.48 -6.28
N ARG A 200 4.47 12.29 -6.67
CA ARG A 200 4.32 12.88 -8.01
C ARG A 200 5.57 13.60 -8.53
N TYR A 201 6.32 14.25 -7.66
CA TYR A 201 7.48 15.06 -8.02
C TYR A 201 8.81 14.42 -7.61
N PHE A 202 8.82 13.15 -7.22
CA PHE A 202 10.09 12.47 -7.04
C PHE A 202 10.78 12.28 -8.40
N PRO A 203 12.11 12.57 -8.50
CA PRO A 203 12.78 12.66 -9.81
C PRO A 203 12.80 11.37 -10.63
N ILE A 204 12.67 10.23 -9.97
CA ILE A 204 12.69 8.90 -10.62
C ILE A 204 11.38 8.20 -10.26
N ASP A 205 10.67 7.71 -11.26
CA ASP A 205 9.53 6.82 -11.01
C ASP A 205 10.03 5.43 -10.60
N LEU A 206 10.03 5.17 -9.30
CA LEU A 206 10.47 3.87 -8.75
C LEU A 206 9.32 2.84 -8.67
N HIS A 207 8.12 3.21 -9.08
CA HIS A 207 6.92 2.36 -8.93
C HIS A 207 6.59 1.59 -10.20
N SER A 208 6.55 2.26 -11.35
CA SER A 208 6.03 1.67 -12.59
C SER A 208 7.06 1.59 -13.72
N THR A 209 7.67 2.71 -14.12
CA THR A 209 8.49 2.77 -15.32
C THR A 209 9.99 2.70 -15.07
N HIS A 210 10.43 3.05 -13.88
CA HIS A 210 11.83 3.27 -13.47
C HIS A 210 12.56 4.36 -14.28
N LEU A 211 11.82 5.21 -14.98
CA LEU A 211 12.41 6.28 -15.80
C LEU A 211 12.60 7.57 -14.96
N PRO A 212 13.75 8.25 -15.17
CA PRO A 212 13.94 9.56 -14.57
C PRO A 212 13.03 10.59 -15.25
N LEU A 213 12.59 11.56 -14.47
CA LEU A 213 11.83 12.75 -14.87
C LEU A 213 10.53 12.50 -15.64
N ILE A 214 10.09 11.25 -15.78
CA ILE A 214 8.89 10.92 -16.56
C ILE A 214 7.64 11.61 -16.03
N ASN A 215 7.59 11.82 -14.71
CA ASN A 215 6.47 12.47 -14.06
C ASN A 215 6.33 13.98 -14.38
N TYR A 216 7.37 14.59 -14.93
CA TYR A 216 7.37 16.00 -15.34
C TYR A 216 6.96 16.19 -16.81
N LEU A 217 6.94 15.12 -17.61
CA LEU A 217 6.58 15.19 -19.02
C LEU A 217 5.05 15.35 -19.19
N PRO A 218 4.60 16.06 -20.26
CA PRO A 218 3.21 15.99 -20.69
C PRO A 218 2.77 14.55 -20.98
N ASP A 219 1.47 14.25 -20.82
CA ASP A 219 0.97 12.85 -20.89
C ASP A 219 1.34 12.14 -22.19
N ARG A 220 1.26 12.79 -23.34
CA ARG A 220 1.65 12.19 -24.63
C ARG A 220 3.14 11.78 -24.66
N ALA A 221 4.01 12.65 -24.14
CA ALA A 221 5.45 12.38 -24.10
C ALA A 221 5.78 11.32 -23.06
N ALA A 222 5.15 11.35 -21.89
CA ALA A 222 5.30 10.31 -20.86
C ALA A 222 4.82 8.95 -21.36
N HIS A 223 3.68 8.88 -22.04
CA HIS A 223 3.15 7.66 -22.62
C HIS A 223 4.12 7.07 -23.67
N TRP A 224 4.61 7.91 -24.58
CA TRP A 224 5.62 7.48 -25.56
C TRP A 224 6.90 6.99 -24.89
N ALA A 225 7.41 7.71 -23.88
CA ALA A 225 8.63 7.33 -23.17
C ALA A 225 8.44 6.04 -22.37
N ALA A 226 7.31 5.86 -21.68
CA ALA A 226 7.00 4.63 -20.97
C ALA A 226 7.01 3.42 -21.91
N ARG A 227 6.30 3.48 -23.02
CA ARG A 227 6.23 2.39 -24.01
C ARG A 227 7.57 2.05 -24.64
N LYS A 228 8.45 3.02 -24.79
CA LYS A 228 9.74 2.83 -25.50
C LYS A 228 10.88 2.45 -24.59
N PHE A 229 10.92 2.97 -23.36
CA PHE A 229 12.11 2.91 -22.51
C PHE A 229 11.86 2.28 -21.14
N ALA A 230 10.59 2.12 -20.71
CA ALA A 230 10.33 1.52 -19.39
C ALA A 230 10.79 0.06 -19.36
N SER A 231 11.42 -0.31 -18.26
CA SER A 231 11.76 -1.69 -17.95
C SER A 231 10.59 -2.35 -17.23
N GLY A 232 10.09 -3.45 -17.78
CA GLY A 232 9.11 -4.32 -17.10
C GLY A 232 7.67 -4.15 -17.54
N GLY A 233 6.91 -5.23 -17.35
CA GLY A 233 5.46 -5.39 -17.36
C GLY A 233 4.68 -4.98 -18.63
N ASP A 234 3.61 -5.73 -18.88
CA ASP A 234 2.71 -5.47 -20.03
C ASP A 234 2.00 -4.11 -19.92
N VAL A 235 1.80 -3.59 -18.71
CA VAL A 235 1.22 -2.27 -18.45
C VAL A 235 2.03 -1.16 -19.14
N ASN A 236 3.37 -1.24 -19.10
CA ASN A 236 4.24 -0.25 -19.73
C ASN A 236 4.24 -0.33 -21.27
N ARG A 237 3.71 -1.40 -21.84
CA ARG A 237 3.56 -1.59 -23.30
C ARG A 237 2.16 -1.24 -23.81
N SER A 238 1.21 -0.98 -22.91
CA SER A 238 -0.17 -0.68 -23.28
C SER A 238 -0.25 0.51 -24.25
N PRO A 239 -1.06 0.42 -25.31
CA PRO A 239 -1.37 1.55 -26.20
C PRO A 239 -2.32 2.56 -25.54
N VAL A 240 -2.85 2.28 -24.34
CA VAL A 240 -3.87 3.08 -23.67
C VAL A 240 -3.24 3.80 -22.47
N TRP A 241 -3.35 5.13 -22.43
CA TRP A 241 -2.76 5.93 -21.36
C TRP A 241 -3.38 5.65 -19.97
N SER A 242 -4.68 5.37 -19.90
CA SER A 242 -5.34 5.02 -18.65
C SER A 242 -4.74 3.78 -17.97
N ASP A 243 -4.21 2.83 -18.74
CA ASP A 243 -3.58 1.64 -18.17
C ASP A 243 -2.27 2.00 -17.44
N HIS A 244 -1.50 2.95 -17.99
CA HIS A 244 -0.33 3.47 -17.32
C HIS A 244 -0.69 4.24 -16.05
N LEU A 245 -1.79 5.01 -16.07
CA LEU A 245 -2.31 5.66 -14.87
C LEU A 245 -2.75 4.64 -13.81
N ARG A 246 -3.44 3.56 -14.23
CA ARG A 246 -3.75 2.41 -13.37
C ARG A 246 -2.49 1.71 -12.84
N GLY A 247 -1.40 1.73 -13.59
CA GLY A 247 -0.09 1.26 -13.17
C GLY A 247 0.62 2.20 -12.17
N GLY A 248 0.05 3.35 -11.84
CA GLY A 248 0.57 4.26 -10.81
C GLY A 248 1.61 5.28 -11.30
N ILE A 249 1.80 5.44 -12.62
CA ILE A 249 2.86 6.29 -13.22
C ILE A 249 2.86 7.74 -12.73
N ARG A 250 1.74 8.28 -12.29
CA ARG A 250 1.64 9.69 -11.87
C ARG A 250 1.67 9.89 -10.36
N GLY A 251 1.42 8.85 -9.58
CA GLY A 251 1.38 8.95 -8.13
C GLY A 251 0.50 10.09 -7.60
N ALA A 252 0.92 10.69 -6.49
CA ALA A 252 0.20 11.79 -5.84
C ALA A 252 1.14 12.80 -5.15
N THR A 253 0.54 13.89 -4.66
CA THR A 253 1.12 14.78 -3.65
C THR A 253 0.16 14.88 -2.48
N GLU A 254 0.63 15.30 -1.31
CA GLU A 254 -0.21 15.56 -0.14
C GLU A 254 -1.36 16.51 -0.50
N LYS A 255 -1.04 17.61 -1.19
CA LYS A 255 -2.05 18.60 -1.64
C LYS A 255 -3.08 18.00 -2.59
N SER A 256 -2.68 17.06 -3.47
CA SER A 256 -3.62 16.42 -4.39
C SER A 256 -4.58 15.47 -3.66
N ILE A 257 -4.10 14.75 -2.65
CA ILE A 257 -4.92 13.87 -1.82
C ILE A 257 -5.90 14.70 -0.99
N LEU A 258 -5.43 15.75 -0.31
CA LEU A 258 -6.31 16.63 0.45
C LEU A 258 -7.41 17.27 -0.40
N ARG A 259 -7.10 17.70 -1.64
CA ARG A 259 -8.08 18.25 -2.57
C ARG A 259 -9.11 17.23 -3.05
N SER A 260 -8.76 15.95 -3.11
CA SER A 260 -9.70 14.88 -3.47
C SER A 260 -10.69 14.55 -2.34
N ILE A 261 -10.37 14.95 -1.10
CA ILE A 261 -11.29 14.90 0.02
C ILE A 261 -12.17 16.14 -0.06
N THR A 262 -13.42 15.98 -0.47
CA THR A 262 -14.36 17.10 -0.47
C THR A 262 -14.65 17.48 0.97
N SER A 263 -14.16 18.63 1.42
CA SER A 263 -14.53 19.20 2.72
C SER A 263 -16.01 19.56 2.67
N ASN A 264 -16.83 18.92 3.49
CA ASN A 264 -18.15 19.42 3.81
C ASN A 264 -18.00 20.50 4.89
N GLU A 265 -18.98 21.40 5.03
CA GLU A 265 -19.00 22.41 6.10
C GLU A 265 -18.84 21.82 7.51
N ASP A 266 -19.12 20.53 7.66
CA ASP A 266 -19.08 19.80 8.93
C ASP A 266 -17.74 19.17 9.29
N SER A 267 -16.76 19.12 8.38
CA SER A 267 -15.44 18.50 8.66
C SER A 267 -14.31 19.01 7.78
N ILE A 268 -13.11 19.08 8.35
CA ILE A 268 -11.90 19.59 7.70
C ILE A 268 -10.83 18.50 7.68
N PRO A 269 -10.23 18.18 6.51
CA PRO A 269 -9.10 17.27 6.45
C PRO A 269 -7.83 17.99 6.92
N VAL A 270 -7.22 17.48 7.99
CA VAL A 270 -5.97 18.00 8.55
C VAL A 270 -4.86 16.98 8.36
N LEU A 271 -3.82 17.38 7.62
CA LEU A 271 -2.62 16.58 7.47
C LEU A 271 -1.83 16.58 8.78
N LEU A 272 -1.68 15.41 9.38
CA LEU A 272 -0.97 15.26 10.63
C LEU A 272 0.55 15.21 10.43
N GLU A 273 1.27 15.75 11.41
CA GLU A 273 2.69 15.47 11.57
C GLU A 273 2.87 14.34 12.61
N PRO A 274 3.83 13.42 12.38
CA PRO A 274 4.11 12.38 13.35
C PRO A 274 4.66 13.02 14.64
N SER A 275 4.04 12.71 15.76
CA SER A 275 4.37 13.27 17.07
C SER A 275 4.78 12.23 18.10
N GLN A 276 4.68 10.94 17.73
CA GLN A 276 5.04 9.84 18.61
C GLN A 276 6.48 9.40 18.41
N ARG A 277 7.02 8.63 19.34
CA ARG A 277 8.37 8.02 19.25
C ARG A 277 9.51 9.05 19.08
N GLY A 278 9.33 10.29 19.54
CA GLY A 278 10.32 11.36 19.41
C GLY A 278 10.46 11.97 18.02
N LEU A 279 9.52 11.65 17.11
CA LEU A 279 9.44 12.25 15.77
C LEU A 279 8.88 13.67 15.88
N LYS A 280 9.37 14.58 15.03
CA LYS A 280 8.93 15.98 14.98
C LYS A 280 8.20 16.33 13.69
N ASP A 281 8.51 15.62 12.61
CA ASP A 281 7.95 15.84 11.28
C ASP A 281 8.06 14.59 10.42
N ARG A 282 7.43 14.62 9.24
CA ARG A 282 7.44 13.50 8.27
C ARG A 282 8.84 13.24 7.69
N CYS A 283 9.76 14.20 7.72
CA CYS A 283 11.16 13.97 7.34
C CYS A 283 11.87 13.08 8.37
N ASP A 284 11.59 13.29 9.67
CA ASP A 284 12.10 12.43 10.74
C ASP A 284 11.55 11.00 10.61
N TYR A 285 10.24 10.87 10.32
CA TYR A 285 9.61 9.58 10.06
C TYR A 285 10.26 8.84 8.89
N TRP A 286 10.40 9.50 7.74
CA TRP A 286 11.06 8.90 6.59
C TRP A 286 12.50 8.48 6.91
N HIS A 287 13.26 9.34 7.58
CA HIS A 287 14.64 9.06 7.97
C HIS A 287 14.75 7.85 8.93
N SER A 288 13.79 7.68 9.85
CA SER A 288 13.77 6.55 10.79
C SER A 288 13.59 5.21 10.09
N ARG A 289 12.92 5.18 8.94
CA ARG A 289 12.72 3.96 8.11
C ARG A 289 13.92 3.57 7.26
N LEU A 290 14.91 4.45 7.12
CA LEU A 290 16.12 4.11 6.38
C LEU A 290 16.97 3.09 7.16
N SER A 291 17.35 2.00 6.51
CA SER A 291 18.18 0.95 7.10
C SER A 291 19.42 1.51 7.79
N HIS A 292 19.71 1.09 9.03
CA HIS A 292 20.86 1.56 9.81
C HIS A 292 22.22 1.09 9.28
N ARG A 293 22.26 0.19 8.27
CA ARG A 293 23.46 -0.57 7.90
C ARG A 293 24.51 0.12 7.04
N SER A 294 24.25 1.32 6.48
CA SER A 294 25.28 1.98 5.65
C SER A 294 25.11 3.51 5.56
N HIS A 295 26.24 4.23 5.42
CA HIS A 295 26.29 5.63 4.99
C HIS A 295 25.59 6.66 5.91
N LYS A 296 25.88 6.68 7.21
CA LYS A 296 25.29 7.64 8.17
C LYS A 296 25.42 9.11 7.71
N LEU A 297 26.54 9.49 7.10
CA LEU A 297 26.76 10.85 6.60
C LEU A 297 25.83 11.19 5.43
N LEU A 298 25.67 10.27 4.46
CA LEU A 298 24.75 10.47 3.32
C LEU A 298 23.30 10.57 3.77
N LYS A 299 22.89 9.76 4.75
CA LYS A 299 21.55 9.82 5.34
C LYS A 299 21.30 11.13 6.07
N GLY A 300 22.30 11.62 6.81
CA GLY A 300 22.25 12.92 7.48
C GLY A 300 22.11 14.07 6.48
N ALA A 301 22.91 14.05 5.41
CA ALA A 301 22.81 15.03 4.33
C ALA A 301 21.44 14.97 3.60
N ALA A 302 20.96 13.77 3.28
CA ALA A 302 19.65 13.59 2.67
C ALA A 302 18.51 14.13 3.57
N LYS A 303 18.58 13.86 4.88
CA LYS A 303 17.63 14.43 5.85
C LYS A 303 17.65 15.96 5.86
N MET A 304 18.84 16.56 5.82
CA MET A 304 18.99 18.01 5.79
C MET A 304 18.36 18.62 4.53
N VAL A 305 18.65 18.04 3.37
CA VAL A 305 18.05 18.45 2.08
C VAL A 305 16.53 18.34 2.13
N LEU A 306 16.02 17.21 2.60
CA LEU A 306 14.58 17.00 2.74
C LEU A 306 13.92 18.03 3.67
N LYS A 307 14.51 18.31 4.82
CA LYS A 307 14.00 19.35 5.76
C LYS A 307 14.01 20.74 5.13
N THR A 308 15.04 21.08 4.34
CA THR A 308 15.09 22.34 3.61
C THR A 308 13.97 22.43 2.58
N VAL A 309 13.80 21.40 1.75
CA VAL A 309 12.71 21.34 0.77
C VAL A 309 11.35 21.40 1.47
N TYR A 310 11.18 20.65 2.55
CA TYR A 310 9.96 20.65 3.35
C TYR A 310 9.64 22.05 3.92
N GLY A 311 10.63 22.72 4.51
CA GLY A 311 10.48 24.07 5.04
C GLY A 311 10.08 25.11 3.99
N LEU A 312 10.54 24.94 2.74
CA LEU A 312 10.22 25.84 1.63
C LEU A 312 8.89 25.54 0.93
N THR A 313 8.49 24.26 0.86
CA THR A 313 7.37 23.82 0.01
C THR A 313 6.20 23.22 0.79
N GLY A 314 6.41 22.81 2.04
CA GLY A 314 5.46 22.06 2.85
C GLY A 314 5.29 20.60 2.38
N THR A 315 6.15 20.11 1.47
CA THR A 315 6.09 18.76 0.89
C THR A 315 7.35 17.98 1.22
N VAL A 316 7.19 16.72 1.64
CA VAL A 316 8.31 15.81 1.88
C VAL A 316 8.60 15.04 0.60
N LEU A 317 9.66 15.42 -0.11
CA LEU A 317 10.03 14.84 -1.40
C LEU A 317 10.72 13.49 -1.23
N THR A 318 9.94 12.45 -0.97
CA THR A 318 10.36 11.06 -0.83
C THR A 318 9.89 10.21 -2.01
N PRO A 319 10.44 9.02 -2.25
CA PRO A 319 9.96 8.14 -3.31
C PRO A 319 8.46 7.82 -3.21
N ASN A 320 8.00 7.55 -2.00
CA ASN A 320 6.59 7.26 -1.71
C ASN A 320 6.07 8.16 -0.59
N LEU A 321 4.80 8.50 -0.66
CA LEU A 321 4.06 9.15 0.40
C LEU A 321 3.73 8.15 1.51
N SER A 322 3.84 8.60 2.76
CA SER A 322 3.37 7.92 3.96
C SER A 322 2.81 9.00 4.87
N ILE A 323 1.50 9.18 4.84
CA ILE A 323 0.80 10.31 5.48
C ILE A 323 -0.41 9.84 6.27
N ALA A 324 -0.80 10.65 7.25
CA ALA A 324 -2.01 10.51 8.04
C ALA A 324 -2.85 11.79 7.94
N ILE A 325 -4.14 11.64 7.68
CA ILE A 325 -5.09 12.75 7.51
C ILE A 325 -6.22 12.56 8.51
N GLN A 326 -6.39 13.51 9.42
CA GLN A 326 -7.44 13.47 10.44
C GLN A 326 -8.69 14.22 9.98
N LYS A 327 -9.86 13.67 10.30
CA LYS A 327 -11.16 14.30 10.11
C LYS A 327 -11.51 15.15 11.32
N GLN A 328 -11.17 16.43 11.27
CA GLN A 328 -11.54 17.36 12.35
C GLN A 328 -12.96 17.89 12.14
N VAL A 329 -13.73 17.89 13.22
CA VAL A 329 -15.04 18.54 13.26
C VAL A 329 -14.87 19.94 13.84
N PRO A 330 -15.25 20.99 13.12
CA PRO A 330 -15.19 22.35 13.65
C PRO A 330 -16.05 22.46 14.92
N VAL A 331 -15.48 23.00 15.98
CA VAL A 331 -16.27 23.35 17.17
C VAL A 331 -17.24 24.44 16.73
N LYS A 332 -18.53 24.12 16.70
CA LYS A 332 -19.57 25.15 16.49
C LYS A 332 -19.46 26.15 17.64
N ARG A 333 -18.99 27.35 17.29
CA ARG A 333 -19.00 28.49 18.21
C ARG A 333 -20.40 29.06 18.38
#